data_fad0fa37dde08fa2cd11399dafb65c33
#
_entry.id   fad0fa37dde08fa2cd11399dafb65c33
#
_cell.length_a   1.000
_cell.length_b   1.000
_cell.length_c   1.000
_cell.angle_alpha   90.00
_cell.angle_beta   90.00
_cell.angle_gamma   90.00
#
_symmetry.space_group_name_H-M   'P 1'
#
loop_
_entity.id
_entity.type
_entity.pdbx_description
1 polymer ?
#
loop_
_entity_poly.entity_id
_entity_poly.type
_entity_poly.pdbx_seq_one_letter_code
_entity_poly.pdbx_strand_id
1 'polypeptide(L)'
;MGLNNRLQIGDVSNNGQVEIVDEDRLCYLVRSTSKGATGLRTISKRLLEEYVNYWSEHPDATSESARQALSGRSEIDKFEYGYSSTLSVMAQMVLQSTHKVKNKVSSLPLQQIFYGAPGTGKSFTINQEIKGEDVIRTTFHPDSEYSSFVGAYKPTTREITMRDLSGHPVIEHAQILTEEKIVYEFVPQAFLQAYIAAWEKYAKCDEGNPQRQFLVIEEINRGNCAQIFGDLFQLLDRNDRGFSDYPVKADTDMKRYVAKALKGLSIPQAGAINSLYGGRDVVSEVLEGNILLLPSNLFIWATMNTSDQSLFPIDSAFKRRWDWSYMPISDAKKGYVIDVAGSRYDWWQFLEEINKKIESTTNSEDKKLGYFFCKAHGGVISAETFVGKVVFYLWNDVFKDFDLVGPIFDDTVEGGRLTFAKFYTEAVSYTHLTLPTIYSV
;
A
#
# COMPACT_ATOMS: atom_id res chain seq x y z
N MET A 1 -4.16 -15.50 23.43
CA MET A 1 -3.43 -14.56 22.55
C MET A 1 -2.55 -13.69 23.43
N GLY A 2 -1.22 -13.75 23.28
CA GLY A 2 -0.32 -12.98 24.14
C GLY A 2 -0.44 -11.48 23.94
N LEU A 3 -0.36 -10.72 25.04
CA LEU A 3 -0.37 -9.25 25.07
C LEU A 3 0.85 -8.58 24.41
N ASN A 4 1.76 -9.35 23.81
CA ASN A 4 2.96 -8.81 23.18
C ASN A 4 2.57 -7.81 22.08
N ASN A 5 2.88 -6.54 22.32
CA ASN A 5 2.78 -5.36 21.43
C ASN A 5 1.41 -4.65 21.31
N ARG A 6 0.53 -4.69 22.32
CA ARG A 6 -0.74 -3.95 22.26
C ARG A 6 -0.73 -2.57 22.91
N LEU A 7 0.13 -2.34 23.88
CA LEU A 7 0.37 -1.02 24.49
C LEU A 7 1.84 -0.68 24.36
N GLN A 8 2.14 0.59 24.10
CA GLN A 8 3.52 1.08 23.88
C GLN A 8 3.82 2.21 24.86
N ILE A 9 5.10 2.45 25.10
CA ILE A 9 5.56 3.60 25.89
C ILE A 9 5.04 4.88 25.23
N GLY A 10 4.40 5.74 26.02
CA GLY A 10 3.75 6.97 25.57
C GLY A 10 2.26 6.82 25.26
N ASP A 11 1.66 5.62 25.30
CA ASP A 11 0.22 5.45 25.18
C ASP A 11 -0.50 6.07 26.37
N VAL A 12 -1.53 6.89 26.06
CA VAL A 12 -2.34 7.59 27.06
C VAL A 12 -3.80 7.21 26.91
N SER A 13 -4.50 6.95 28.03
CA SER A 13 -5.93 6.68 28.00
C SER A 13 -6.74 7.86 27.47
N ASN A 14 -7.90 7.63 26.84
CA ASN A 14 -8.76 8.66 26.23
C ASN A 14 -9.14 9.79 27.18
N ASN A 15 -9.17 9.53 28.49
CA ASN A 15 -9.44 10.54 29.53
C ASN A 15 -8.16 11.12 30.17
N GLY A 16 -6.97 10.76 29.67
CA GLY A 16 -5.69 11.22 30.19
C GLY A 16 -5.34 10.70 31.60
N GLN A 17 -6.07 9.72 32.12
CA GLN A 17 -5.88 9.24 33.50
C GLN A 17 -4.77 8.19 33.66
N VAL A 18 -4.37 7.53 32.59
CA VAL A 18 -3.33 6.50 32.59
C VAL A 18 -2.41 6.71 31.40
N GLU A 19 -1.09 6.72 31.64
CA GLU A 19 -0.03 6.87 30.66
C GLU A 19 1.00 5.74 30.87
N ILE A 20 1.40 5.06 29.81
CA ILE A 20 2.48 4.07 29.84
C ILE A 20 3.83 4.80 29.83
N VAL A 21 4.58 4.70 30.89
CA VAL A 21 5.87 5.42 31.05
C VAL A 21 7.05 4.56 30.66
N ASP A 22 6.97 3.26 30.96
CA ASP A 22 8.04 2.28 30.67
C ASP A 22 7.45 0.86 30.62
N GLU A 23 8.18 -0.09 30.05
CA GLU A 23 7.80 -1.49 30.03
C GLU A 23 9.03 -2.42 30.11
N ASP A 24 8.82 -3.57 30.75
CA ASP A 24 9.75 -4.70 30.70
C ASP A 24 9.05 -5.97 30.17
N ARG A 25 9.74 -7.11 30.26
CA ARG A 25 9.21 -8.40 29.79
C ARG A 25 7.91 -8.82 30.50
N LEU A 26 7.72 -8.44 31.76
CA LEU A 26 6.64 -8.93 32.62
C LEU A 26 5.64 -7.85 33.04
N CYS A 27 6.05 -6.59 33.05
CA CYS A 27 5.27 -5.48 33.61
C CYS A 27 5.28 -4.23 32.73
N TYR A 28 4.27 -3.37 32.95
CA TYR A 28 4.24 -1.98 32.51
C TYR A 28 4.48 -1.06 33.74
N LEU A 29 5.28 -0.03 33.59
CA LEU A 29 5.33 1.10 34.53
C LEU A 29 4.38 2.18 34.01
N VAL A 30 3.36 2.51 34.79
CA VAL A 30 2.32 3.45 34.39
C VAL A 30 2.22 4.61 35.35
N ARG A 31 1.97 5.80 34.82
CA ARG A 31 1.58 6.99 35.57
C ARG A 31 0.05 7.05 35.58
N SER A 32 -0.55 7.01 36.78
CA SER A 32 -2.00 7.08 36.94
C SER A 32 -2.40 8.33 37.71
N THR A 33 -3.44 9.01 37.23
CA THR A 33 -4.12 10.11 37.90
C THR A 33 -5.58 9.78 38.22
N SER A 34 -5.97 8.49 38.05
CA SER A 34 -7.32 8.05 38.36
C SER A 34 -7.61 8.16 39.88
N LYS A 35 -8.88 8.46 40.21
CA LYS A 35 -9.32 8.68 41.57
C LYS A 35 -8.97 7.47 42.46
N GLY A 36 -8.18 7.70 43.52
CA GLY A 36 -7.67 6.64 44.41
C GLY A 36 -6.43 5.89 43.92
N ALA A 37 -5.85 6.26 42.78
CA ALA A 37 -4.72 5.56 42.15
C ALA A 37 -3.70 6.54 41.53
N THR A 38 -3.38 7.62 42.22
CA THR A 38 -2.43 8.64 41.71
C THR A 38 -0.99 8.21 41.94
N GLY A 39 -0.14 8.36 40.93
CA GLY A 39 1.31 8.10 40.99
C GLY A 39 1.80 7.05 39.99
N LEU A 40 3.08 6.67 40.12
CA LEU A 40 3.69 5.61 39.31
C LEU A 40 3.35 4.22 39.90
N ARG A 41 2.99 3.29 39.03
CA ARG A 41 2.60 1.93 39.40
C ARG A 41 3.17 0.92 38.43
N THR A 42 3.53 -0.24 38.95
CA THR A 42 3.92 -1.40 38.14
C THR A 42 2.72 -2.32 37.94
N ILE A 43 2.34 -2.55 36.69
CA ILE A 43 1.20 -3.39 36.29
C ILE A 43 1.72 -4.67 35.64
N SER A 44 1.40 -5.82 36.23
CA SER A 44 1.71 -7.13 35.66
C SER A 44 0.95 -7.34 34.34
N LYS A 45 1.66 -7.72 33.28
CA LYS A 45 1.08 -8.02 31.95
C LYS A 45 0.10 -9.19 32.04
N ARG A 46 0.40 -10.20 32.87
CA ARG A 46 -0.49 -11.34 33.09
C ARG A 46 -1.83 -10.91 33.73
N LEU A 47 -1.77 -10.07 34.76
CA LEU A 47 -2.98 -9.59 35.43
C LEU A 47 -3.80 -8.67 34.49
N LEU A 48 -3.14 -7.85 33.68
CA LEU A 48 -3.83 -7.07 32.67
C LEU A 48 -4.55 -7.96 31.63
N GLU A 49 -3.95 -9.08 31.24
CA GLU A 49 -4.58 -10.05 30.35
C GLU A 49 -5.87 -10.65 30.92
N GLU A 50 -5.88 -10.95 32.20
CA GLU A 50 -7.07 -11.43 32.89
C GLU A 50 -8.18 -10.37 32.93
N TYR A 51 -7.83 -9.11 33.15
CA TYR A 51 -8.79 -7.99 33.07
C TYR A 51 -9.31 -7.76 31.66
N VAL A 52 -8.45 -7.86 30.64
CA VAL A 52 -8.86 -7.75 29.22
C VAL A 52 -9.85 -8.85 28.86
N ASN A 53 -9.60 -10.09 29.25
CA ASN A 53 -10.50 -11.22 28.99
C ASN A 53 -11.87 -11.01 29.68
N TYR A 54 -11.85 -10.62 30.94
CA TYR A 54 -13.10 -10.33 31.69
C TYR A 54 -13.92 -9.22 30.99
N TRP A 55 -13.30 -8.10 30.62
CA TRP A 55 -13.98 -6.99 29.96
C TRP A 55 -14.44 -7.31 28.54
N SER A 56 -13.78 -8.23 27.86
CA SER A 56 -14.20 -8.68 26.53
C SER A 56 -15.51 -9.49 26.57
N GLU A 57 -15.71 -10.21 27.67
CA GLU A 57 -16.92 -11.03 27.91
C GLU A 57 -18.05 -10.24 28.58
N HIS A 58 -17.72 -9.14 29.29
CA HIS A 58 -18.65 -8.31 30.04
C HIS A 58 -18.46 -6.81 29.71
N PRO A 59 -18.90 -6.34 28.52
CA PRO A 59 -18.64 -4.96 28.06
C PRO A 59 -19.21 -3.87 28.97
N ASP A 60 -20.32 -4.16 29.65
CA ASP A 60 -21.02 -3.23 30.56
C ASP A 60 -20.56 -3.33 32.03
N ALA A 61 -19.50 -4.09 32.30
CA ALA A 61 -18.98 -4.26 33.65
C ALA A 61 -18.42 -2.95 34.23
N THR A 62 -18.36 -2.89 35.55
CA THR A 62 -17.70 -1.83 36.32
C THR A 62 -16.33 -2.29 36.81
N SER A 63 -15.43 -1.36 37.15
CA SER A 63 -14.14 -1.70 37.76
C SER A 63 -14.30 -2.51 39.06
N GLU A 64 -15.37 -2.27 39.78
CA GLU A 64 -15.69 -2.99 41.03
C GLU A 64 -16.18 -4.41 40.75
N SER A 65 -17.05 -4.61 39.73
CA SER A 65 -17.50 -5.95 39.34
C SER A 65 -16.35 -6.79 38.77
N ALA A 66 -15.44 -6.19 38.00
CA ALA A 66 -14.23 -6.87 37.52
C ALA A 66 -13.33 -7.28 38.70
N ARG A 67 -13.14 -6.40 39.68
CA ARG A 67 -12.37 -6.70 40.89
C ARG A 67 -12.98 -7.83 41.67
N GLN A 68 -14.30 -7.84 41.89
CA GLN A 68 -14.99 -8.88 42.63
C GLN A 68 -14.95 -10.25 41.93
N ALA A 69 -15.12 -10.26 40.60
CA ALA A 69 -15.08 -11.49 39.80
C ALA A 69 -13.69 -12.13 39.74
N LEU A 70 -12.65 -11.31 39.82
CA LEU A 70 -11.26 -11.74 39.79
C LEU A 70 -10.63 -11.83 41.18
N SER A 71 -11.38 -11.51 42.26
CA SER A 71 -10.95 -11.67 43.63
C SER A 71 -10.78 -13.16 43.98
N GLY A 72 -9.89 -13.47 44.94
CA GLY A 72 -9.53 -14.85 45.29
C GLY A 72 -8.37 -15.44 44.48
N ARG A 73 -7.82 -14.69 43.49
CA ARG A 73 -6.57 -15.01 42.83
C ARG A 73 -5.44 -14.35 43.60
N SER A 74 -4.43 -15.11 44.03
CA SER A 74 -3.40 -14.72 45.00
C SER A 74 -2.61 -13.42 44.70
N GLU A 75 -2.69 -12.93 43.48
CA GLU A 75 -2.02 -11.68 43.05
C GLU A 75 -2.92 -10.45 43.21
N ILE A 76 -4.27 -10.60 43.15
CA ILE A 76 -5.20 -9.47 43.19
C ILE A 76 -5.48 -9.01 44.63
N ASP A 77 -5.47 -9.95 45.59
CA ASP A 77 -5.74 -9.66 47.00
C ASP A 77 -4.62 -8.86 47.72
N LYS A 78 -3.48 -8.68 47.05
CA LYS A 78 -2.32 -7.95 47.58
C LYS A 78 -2.28 -6.47 47.15
N PHE A 79 -3.21 -6.00 46.34
CA PHE A 79 -3.14 -4.67 45.76
C PHE A 79 -4.04 -3.66 46.49
N GLU A 80 -3.49 -2.46 46.69
CA GLU A 80 -4.21 -1.35 47.30
C GLU A 80 -5.43 -0.90 46.47
N TYR A 81 -6.40 -0.30 47.17
CA TYR A 81 -7.59 0.32 46.58
C TYR A 81 -7.15 1.32 45.46
N GLY A 82 -7.68 1.14 44.28
CA GLY A 82 -7.33 1.96 43.09
C GLY A 82 -6.46 1.26 42.03
N TYR A 83 -5.85 0.13 42.36
CA TYR A 83 -5.09 -0.67 41.39
C TYR A 83 -6.02 -1.29 40.33
N SER A 84 -7.17 -1.77 40.74
CA SER A 84 -8.20 -2.33 39.86
C SER A 84 -8.77 -1.29 38.89
N SER A 85 -8.85 -0.01 39.29
CA SER A 85 -9.29 1.05 38.39
C SER A 85 -8.25 1.32 37.28
N THR A 86 -6.96 1.33 37.60
CA THR A 86 -5.88 1.43 36.61
C THR A 86 -5.89 0.25 35.66
N LEU A 87 -6.02 -0.99 36.16
CA LEU A 87 -6.16 -2.19 35.35
C LEU A 87 -7.37 -2.16 34.42
N SER A 88 -8.52 -1.71 34.93
CA SER A 88 -9.74 -1.56 34.14
C SER A 88 -9.56 -0.56 32.99
N VAL A 89 -8.93 0.62 33.28
CA VAL A 89 -8.64 1.61 32.25
C VAL A 89 -7.67 1.05 31.21
N MET A 90 -6.60 0.37 31.63
CA MET A 90 -5.66 -0.28 30.71
C MET A 90 -6.31 -1.40 29.90
N ALA A 91 -7.16 -2.21 30.49
CA ALA A 91 -7.92 -3.24 29.77
C ALA A 91 -8.82 -2.62 28.69
N GLN A 92 -9.50 -1.52 29.00
CA GLN A 92 -10.27 -0.77 28.00
C GLN A 92 -9.39 -0.16 26.92
N MET A 93 -8.21 0.37 27.23
CA MET A 93 -7.23 0.83 26.22
C MET A 93 -6.84 -0.31 25.27
N VAL A 94 -6.56 -1.51 25.80
CA VAL A 94 -6.25 -2.70 24.99
C VAL A 94 -7.43 -3.08 24.11
N LEU A 95 -8.64 -3.13 24.64
CA LEU A 95 -9.84 -3.46 23.89
C LEU A 95 -10.15 -2.40 22.80
N GLN A 96 -10.03 -1.12 23.15
CA GLN A 96 -10.20 -0.03 22.18
C GLN A 96 -9.13 -0.04 21.10
N SER A 97 -7.86 -0.33 21.44
CA SER A 97 -6.81 -0.51 20.45
C SER A 97 -7.08 -1.73 19.57
N THR A 98 -7.63 -2.81 20.15
CA THR A 98 -8.06 -4.00 19.39
C THR A 98 -9.27 -3.68 18.50
N HIS A 99 -10.23 -2.89 18.98
CA HIS A 99 -11.33 -2.39 18.16
C HIS A 99 -10.85 -1.40 17.09
N LYS A 100 -9.90 -0.51 17.40
CA LYS A 100 -9.26 0.36 16.40
C LYS A 100 -8.48 -0.45 15.37
N VAL A 101 -7.78 -1.50 15.77
CA VAL A 101 -7.10 -2.42 14.84
C VAL A 101 -8.11 -3.23 14.03
N LYS A 102 -9.19 -3.76 14.65
CA LYS A 102 -10.28 -4.41 13.92
C LYS A 102 -11.02 -3.42 12.99
N ASN A 103 -11.30 -2.20 13.45
CA ASN A 103 -11.92 -1.17 12.61
C ASN A 103 -10.94 -0.63 11.54
N LYS A 104 -9.63 -0.57 11.80
CA LYS A 104 -8.62 -0.23 10.79
C LYS A 104 -8.45 -1.35 9.76
N VAL A 105 -8.64 -2.61 10.16
CA VAL A 105 -8.64 -3.78 9.27
C VAL A 105 -9.93 -3.88 8.46
N SER A 106 -11.07 -3.34 8.95
CA SER A 106 -12.36 -3.32 8.23
C SER A 106 -12.59 -2.05 7.40
N SER A 107 -11.69 -1.06 7.40
CA SER A 107 -11.88 0.25 6.78
C SER A 107 -10.82 0.67 5.77
N LEU A 108 -10.05 -0.28 5.21
CA LEU A 108 -9.16 0.05 4.08
C LEU A 108 -10.03 0.46 2.88
N PRO A 109 -9.71 1.58 2.21
CA PRO A 109 -10.41 1.98 1.01
C PRO A 109 -10.35 0.89 -0.06
N LEU A 110 -11.48 0.57 -0.69
CA LEU A 110 -11.53 -0.42 -1.76
C LEU A 110 -10.74 0.03 -2.99
N GLN A 111 -10.76 1.33 -3.27
CA GLN A 111 -9.98 1.95 -4.33
C GLN A 111 -9.21 3.14 -3.76
N GLN A 112 -7.88 3.12 -3.89
CA GLN A 112 -7.05 4.21 -3.36
C GLN A 112 -5.89 4.56 -4.29
N ILE A 113 -5.67 5.88 -4.48
CA ILE A 113 -4.51 6.40 -5.19
C ILE A 113 -3.59 7.10 -4.19
N PHE A 114 -2.35 6.62 -4.10
CA PHE A 114 -1.26 7.28 -3.38
C PHE A 114 -0.53 8.21 -4.35
N TYR A 115 -0.59 9.51 -4.11
CA TYR A 115 -0.04 10.51 -5.03
C TYR A 115 0.93 11.46 -4.34
N GLY A 116 1.83 12.04 -5.12
CA GLY A 116 2.83 13.00 -4.66
C GLY A 116 4.11 12.96 -5.48
N ALA A 117 5.08 13.76 -5.07
CA ALA A 117 6.36 13.90 -5.74
C ALA A 117 7.12 12.55 -5.89
N PRO A 118 8.03 12.41 -6.85
CA PRO A 118 8.86 11.21 -6.99
C PRO A 118 9.75 11.03 -5.75
N GLY A 119 9.88 9.79 -5.29
CA GLY A 119 10.71 9.46 -4.12
C GLY A 119 10.06 9.72 -2.76
N THR A 120 8.75 9.94 -2.66
CA THR A 120 8.03 10.06 -1.37
C THR A 120 7.71 8.73 -0.70
N GLY A 121 8.04 7.60 -1.34
CA GLY A 121 7.85 6.27 -0.73
C GLY A 121 6.48 5.64 -0.99
N LYS A 122 5.70 6.09 -1.97
CA LYS A 122 4.35 5.58 -2.30
C LYS A 122 4.25 4.07 -2.34
N SER A 123 5.02 3.41 -3.19
CA SER A 123 5.01 1.93 -3.32
C SER A 123 5.50 1.22 -2.05
N PHE A 124 6.41 1.84 -1.30
CA PHE A 124 6.85 1.31 0.00
C PHE A 124 5.71 1.33 1.01
N THR A 125 4.98 2.43 1.10
CA THR A 125 3.81 2.56 2.00
C THR A 125 2.75 1.52 1.66
N ILE A 126 2.40 1.37 0.37
CA ILE A 126 1.48 0.30 -0.06
C ILE A 126 1.98 -1.06 0.43
N ASN A 127 3.26 -1.40 0.19
CA ASN A 127 3.82 -2.68 0.60
C ASN A 127 3.78 -2.92 2.12
N GLN A 128 3.90 -1.87 2.93
CA GLN A 128 3.78 -1.99 4.38
C GLN A 128 2.33 -2.22 4.82
N GLU A 129 1.38 -1.50 4.22
CA GLU A 129 -0.04 -1.58 4.58
C GLU A 129 -0.68 -2.92 4.19
N ILE A 130 -0.24 -3.52 3.06
CA ILE A 130 -0.76 -4.79 2.55
C ILE A 130 0.18 -5.97 2.81
N LYS A 131 1.07 -5.83 3.80
CA LYS A 131 2.04 -6.88 4.14
C LYS A 131 1.33 -8.17 4.58
N GLY A 132 1.62 -9.27 3.88
CA GLY A 132 1.01 -10.58 4.15
C GLY A 132 -0.31 -10.83 3.41
N GLU A 133 -0.76 -9.88 2.60
CA GLU A 133 -1.91 -10.05 1.70
C GLU A 133 -1.46 -10.57 0.33
N ASP A 134 -2.37 -11.17 -0.41
CA ASP A 134 -2.13 -11.59 -1.80
C ASP A 134 -2.26 -10.39 -2.75
N VAL A 135 -1.22 -10.16 -3.52
CA VAL A 135 -1.11 -8.97 -4.38
C VAL A 135 -0.80 -9.35 -5.82
N ILE A 136 -1.61 -8.87 -6.73
CA ILE A 136 -1.28 -8.84 -8.16
C ILE A 136 -0.88 -7.41 -8.50
N ARG A 137 0.25 -7.25 -9.19
CA ARG A 137 0.84 -5.94 -9.46
C ARG A 137 1.04 -5.72 -10.96
N THR A 138 0.73 -4.52 -11.42
CA THR A 138 0.96 -4.09 -12.79
C THR A 138 1.45 -2.65 -12.82
N THR A 139 2.03 -2.23 -13.94
CA THR A 139 2.47 -0.85 -14.14
C THR A 139 1.86 -0.33 -15.43
N PHE A 140 1.28 0.86 -15.39
CA PHE A 140 0.81 1.52 -16.60
C PHE A 140 1.97 2.24 -17.32
N HIS A 141 1.91 2.23 -18.62
CA HIS A 141 2.84 2.93 -19.51
C HIS A 141 2.04 3.50 -20.71
N PRO A 142 2.62 4.39 -21.54
CA PRO A 142 1.88 5.05 -22.61
C PRO A 142 1.17 4.10 -23.60
N ASP A 143 1.75 2.92 -23.82
CA ASP A 143 1.17 1.90 -24.72
C ASP A 143 0.25 0.91 -23.99
N SER A 144 -0.09 1.18 -22.73
CA SER A 144 -1.03 0.33 -22.01
C SER A 144 -2.44 0.52 -22.57
N GLU A 145 -3.12 -0.59 -22.77
CA GLU A 145 -4.48 -0.65 -23.32
C GLU A 145 -5.31 -1.71 -22.60
N TYR A 146 -6.60 -1.80 -22.91
CA TYR A 146 -7.51 -2.76 -22.33
C TYR A 146 -6.99 -4.20 -22.42
N SER A 147 -6.44 -4.59 -23.57
CA SER A 147 -5.91 -5.94 -23.81
C SER A 147 -4.69 -6.28 -22.93
N SER A 148 -3.88 -5.29 -22.56
CA SER A 148 -2.72 -5.46 -21.69
C SER A 148 -3.06 -5.44 -20.20
N PHE A 149 -4.24 -4.93 -19.85
CA PHE A 149 -4.70 -4.85 -18.45
C PHE A 149 -5.71 -5.93 -18.09
N VAL A 150 -6.66 -6.22 -18.98
CA VAL A 150 -7.74 -7.19 -18.75
C VAL A 150 -7.40 -8.56 -19.31
N GLY A 151 -7.07 -8.62 -20.58
CA GLY A 151 -6.73 -9.84 -21.28
C GLY A 151 -7.09 -9.78 -22.76
N ALA A 152 -6.51 -10.66 -23.53
CA ALA A 152 -6.77 -10.82 -24.95
C ALA A 152 -6.38 -12.20 -25.45
N TYR A 153 -6.91 -12.58 -26.63
CA TYR A 153 -6.39 -13.71 -27.35
C TYR A 153 -4.98 -13.44 -27.87
N LYS A 154 -4.06 -14.32 -27.48
CA LYS A 154 -2.64 -14.27 -27.90
C LYS A 154 -2.22 -15.61 -28.48
N PRO A 155 -1.31 -15.63 -29.47
CA PRO A 155 -0.67 -16.86 -29.88
C PRO A 155 0.17 -17.40 -28.73
N THR A 156 -0.06 -18.65 -28.36
CA THR A 156 0.70 -19.38 -27.34
C THR A 156 1.17 -20.70 -27.94
N THR A 157 2.26 -21.24 -27.42
CA THR A 157 2.73 -22.57 -27.81
C THR A 157 2.14 -23.61 -26.85
N ARG A 158 1.54 -24.63 -27.41
CA ARG A 158 1.00 -25.77 -26.65
C ARG A 158 1.58 -27.05 -27.18
N GLU A 159 2.08 -27.91 -26.29
CA GLU A 159 2.41 -29.27 -26.59
C GLU A 159 1.14 -30.09 -26.83
N ILE A 160 1.02 -30.68 -28.01
CA ILE A 160 -0.10 -31.54 -28.40
C ILE A 160 0.44 -32.94 -28.64
N THR A 161 -0.20 -33.92 -28.03
CA THR A 161 0.13 -35.34 -28.29
C THR A 161 -0.07 -35.68 -29.75
N MET A 162 0.99 -36.17 -30.42
CA MET A 162 0.87 -36.68 -31.78
C MET A 162 -0.01 -37.90 -31.79
N ARG A 163 -0.93 -37.98 -32.74
CA ARG A 163 -1.85 -39.11 -32.89
C ARG A 163 -1.69 -39.70 -34.28
N ASP A 164 -1.78 -41.05 -34.36
CA ASP A 164 -1.83 -41.76 -35.62
C ASP A 164 -3.18 -41.56 -36.34
N LEU A 165 -3.31 -42.15 -37.53
CA LEU A 165 -4.54 -42.10 -38.33
C LEU A 165 -5.76 -42.72 -37.63
N SER A 166 -5.53 -43.58 -36.65
CA SER A 166 -6.57 -44.22 -35.82
C SER A 166 -6.88 -43.44 -34.54
N GLY A 167 -6.21 -42.30 -34.32
CA GLY A 167 -6.42 -41.45 -33.16
C GLY A 167 -5.65 -41.87 -31.88
N HIS A 168 -4.80 -42.87 -31.94
CA HIS A 168 -3.97 -43.32 -30.82
C HIS A 168 -2.73 -42.46 -30.68
N PRO A 169 -2.23 -42.25 -29.44
CA PRO A 169 -0.96 -41.56 -29.23
C PRO A 169 0.19 -42.28 -29.94
N VAL A 170 1.02 -41.52 -30.65
CA VAL A 170 2.26 -42.08 -31.24
C VAL A 170 3.28 -42.23 -30.13
N ILE A 171 3.80 -43.46 -29.99
CA ILE A 171 4.82 -43.79 -28.97
C ILE A 171 6.11 -44.17 -29.67
N GLU A 172 7.19 -43.48 -29.32
CA GLU A 172 8.54 -43.80 -29.78
C GLU A 172 9.47 -43.91 -28.58
N HIS A 173 10.29 -44.97 -28.53
CA HIS A 173 11.19 -45.26 -27.40
C HIS A 173 10.50 -45.26 -26.01
N ALA A 174 9.27 -45.79 -25.94
CA ALA A 174 8.42 -45.79 -24.74
C ALA A 174 7.99 -44.40 -24.22
N GLN A 175 8.11 -43.35 -25.03
CA GLN A 175 7.63 -41.99 -24.74
C GLN A 175 6.55 -41.59 -25.73
N ILE A 176 5.53 -40.89 -25.24
CA ILE A 176 4.49 -40.30 -26.07
C ILE A 176 5.11 -39.12 -26.80
N LEU A 177 5.05 -39.11 -28.13
CA LEU A 177 5.51 -37.99 -28.93
C LEU A 177 4.55 -36.83 -28.81
N THR A 178 5.12 -35.64 -28.59
CA THR A 178 4.40 -34.37 -28.60
C THR A 178 4.95 -33.46 -29.68
N GLU A 179 4.12 -32.65 -30.26
CA GLU A 179 4.51 -31.53 -31.14
C GLU A 179 4.09 -30.21 -30.54
N GLU A 180 4.91 -29.20 -30.70
CA GLU A 180 4.53 -27.83 -30.34
C GLU A 180 3.68 -27.19 -31.44
N LYS A 181 2.47 -26.77 -31.09
CA LYS A 181 1.58 -26.01 -32.00
C LYS A 181 1.28 -24.64 -31.46
N ILE A 182 1.31 -23.67 -32.34
CA ILE A 182 0.81 -22.33 -32.03
C ILE A 182 -0.71 -22.41 -32.02
N VAL A 183 -1.29 -22.09 -30.86
CA VAL A 183 -2.73 -21.97 -30.65
C VAL A 183 -3.06 -20.57 -30.15
N TYR A 184 -4.27 -20.10 -30.47
CA TYR A 184 -4.73 -18.84 -29.89
C TYR A 184 -5.51 -19.11 -28.61
N GLU A 185 -5.03 -18.58 -27.50
CA GLU A 185 -5.69 -18.73 -26.21
C GLU A 185 -5.95 -17.33 -25.58
N PHE A 186 -7.03 -17.23 -24.83
CA PHE A 186 -7.28 -16.03 -24.05
C PHE A 186 -6.33 -16.00 -22.85
N VAL A 187 -5.46 -14.98 -22.82
CA VAL A 187 -4.46 -14.79 -21.77
C VAL A 187 -4.95 -13.67 -20.85
N PRO A 188 -5.36 -14.01 -19.61
CA PRO A 188 -5.81 -13.01 -18.65
C PRO A 188 -4.63 -12.16 -18.20
N GLN A 189 -4.88 -10.87 -18.01
CA GLN A 189 -3.90 -9.94 -17.47
C GLN A 189 -4.26 -9.56 -16.01
N ALA A 190 -3.55 -8.61 -15.44
CA ALA A 190 -3.55 -8.32 -14.01
C ALA A 190 -4.96 -8.09 -13.42
N PHE A 191 -5.82 -7.35 -14.12
CA PHE A 191 -7.19 -7.11 -13.66
C PHE A 191 -7.99 -8.41 -13.54
N LEU A 192 -8.03 -9.18 -14.61
CA LEU A 192 -8.86 -10.38 -14.63
C LEU A 192 -8.30 -11.49 -13.74
N GLN A 193 -6.97 -11.57 -13.58
CA GLN A 193 -6.34 -12.46 -12.60
C GLN A 193 -6.76 -12.09 -11.17
N ALA A 194 -6.73 -10.80 -10.81
CA ALA A 194 -7.14 -10.33 -9.49
C ALA A 194 -8.65 -10.54 -9.26
N TYR A 195 -9.46 -10.32 -10.29
CA TYR A 195 -10.90 -10.55 -10.27
C TYR A 195 -11.26 -12.02 -9.97
N ILE A 196 -10.65 -12.95 -10.70
CA ILE A 196 -10.87 -14.39 -10.49
C ILE A 196 -10.40 -14.80 -9.09
N ALA A 197 -9.18 -14.42 -8.69
CA ALA A 197 -8.64 -14.73 -7.38
C ALA A 197 -9.52 -14.21 -6.23
N ALA A 198 -10.12 -13.03 -6.39
CA ALA A 198 -11.03 -12.48 -5.39
C ALA A 198 -12.32 -13.34 -5.25
N TRP A 199 -12.93 -13.76 -6.36
CA TRP A 199 -14.10 -14.64 -6.31
C TRP A 199 -13.79 -16.03 -5.78
N GLU A 200 -12.61 -16.60 -6.10
CA GLU A 200 -12.15 -17.88 -5.53
C GLU A 200 -12.00 -17.81 -4.01
N LYS A 201 -11.47 -16.69 -3.49
CA LYS A 201 -11.37 -16.44 -2.05
C LYS A 201 -12.75 -16.25 -1.42
N TYR A 202 -13.64 -15.59 -2.14
CA TYR A 202 -15.02 -15.40 -1.69
C TYR A 202 -15.74 -16.74 -1.56
N ALA A 203 -15.55 -17.66 -2.51
CA ALA A 203 -16.13 -19.02 -2.48
C ALA A 203 -15.62 -19.87 -1.31
N LYS A 204 -14.42 -19.60 -0.80
CA LYS A 204 -13.83 -20.33 0.34
C LYS A 204 -14.26 -19.78 1.72
N CYS A 205 -15.09 -18.74 1.75
CA CYS A 205 -15.52 -18.08 2.98
C CYS A 205 -16.96 -18.47 3.30
N ASP A 206 -17.14 -19.41 4.23
CA ASP A 206 -18.46 -19.84 4.67
C ASP A 206 -19.14 -18.78 5.55
N GLU A 207 -18.40 -18.20 6.51
CA GLU A 207 -18.88 -17.16 7.42
C GLU A 207 -17.83 -16.05 7.60
N GLY A 208 -18.29 -14.82 7.77
CA GLY A 208 -17.43 -13.65 8.04
C GLY A 208 -16.95 -12.90 6.79
N ASN A 209 -15.76 -12.33 6.85
CA ASN A 209 -15.17 -11.57 5.76
C ASN A 209 -14.24 -12.45 4.92
N PRO A 210 -14.40 -12.50 3.60
CA PRO A 210 -13.51 -13.23 2.73
C PRO A 210 -12.09 -12.65 2.76
N GLN A 211 -11.09 -13.51 2.51
CA GLN A 211 -9.70 -13.08 2.40
C GLN A 211 -9.57 -12.02 1.31
N ARG A 212 -8.81 -10.96 1.59
CA ARG A 212 -8.60 -9.86 0.66
C ARG A 212 -7.75 -10.27 -0.53
N GLN A 213 -8.04 -9.64 -1.65
CA GLN A 213 -7.22 -9.67 -2.85
C GLN A 213 -6.87 -8.25 -3.24
N PHE A 214 -5.59 -7.98 -3.46
CA PHE A 214 -5.13 -6.67 -3.92
C PHE A 214 -4.71 -6.71 -5.39
N LEU A 215 -5.14 -5.70 -6.13
CA LEU A 215 -4.59 -5.30 -7.41
C LEU A 215 -3.90 -3.96 -7.21
N VAL A 216 -2.58 -3.90 -7.44
CA VAL A 216 -1.81 -2.68 -7.33
C VAL A 216 -1.37 -2.22 -8.70
N ILE A 217 -1.71 -0.98 -9.05
CA ILE A 217 -1.38 -0.35 -10.32
C ILE A 217 -0.32 0.72 -10.06
N GLU A 218 0.91 0.48 -10.47
CA GLU A 218 1.97 1.49 -10.39
C GLU A 218 1.85 2.47 -11.56
N GLU A 219 2.10 3.76 -11.27
CA GLU A 219 2.14 4.85 -12.26
C GLU A 219 0.84 4.95 -13.08
N ILE A 220 -0.32 4.96 -12.41
CA ILE A 220 -1.63 4.90 -13.06
C ILE A 220 -1.85 5.98 -14.12
N ASN A 221 -1.26 7.16 -13.98
CA ASN A 221 -1.38 8.29 -14.89
C ASN A 221 -0.38 8.26 -16.07
N ARG A 222 0.48 7.25 -16.18
CA ARG A 222 1.32 7.04 -17.36
C ARG A 222 0.57 6.40 -18.52
N GLY A 223 -0.60 5.82 -18.27
CA GLY A 223 -1.50 5.31 -19.29
C GLY A 223 -2.82 6.07 -19.35
N ASN A 224 -3.51 5.99 -20.48
CA ASN A 224 -4.86 6.55 -20.61
C ASN A 224 -5.86 5.68 -19.85
N CYS A 225 -6.20 6.08 -18.62
CA CYS A 225 -7.09 5.30 -17.75
C CYS A 225 -8.45 5.00 -18.40
N ALA A 226 -9.03 5.93 -19.13
CA ALA A 226 -10.32 5.72 -19.81
C ALA A 226 -10.23 4.62 -20.87
N GLN A 227 -9.14 4.58 -21.62
CA GLN A 227 -8.90 3.55 -22.63
C GLN A 227 -8.56 2.19 -22.00
N ILE A 228 -7.74 2.20 -20.93
CA ILE A 228 -7.28 0.96 -20.27
C ILE A 228 -8.40 0.27 -19.52
N PHE A 229 -9.24 1.03 -18.81
CA PHE A 229 -10.38 0.46 -18.08
C PHE A 229 -11.58 0.19 -18.96
N GLY A 230 -11.81 1.00 -20.01
CA GLY A 230 -13.00 0.87 -20.85
C GLY A 230 -14.29 0.80 -20.02
N ASP A 231 -15.15 -0.17 -20.32
CA ASP A 231 -16.43 -0.36 -19.62
C ASP A 231 -16.26 -0.79 -18.15
N LEU A 232 -15.10 -1.37 -17.78
CA LEU A 232 -14.81 -1.77 -16.39
C LEU A 232 -14.80 -0.58 -15.43
N PHE A 233 -14.68 0.61 -15.96
CA PHE A 233 -14.75 1.84 -15.20
C PHE A 233 -16.03 1.96 -14.36
N GLN A 234 -17.17 1.45 -14.85
CA GLN A 234 -18.44 1.45 -14.10
C GLN A 234 -18.38 0.54 -12.87
N LEU A 235 -17.59 -0.51 -12.90
CA LEU A 235 -17.44 -1.43 -11.78
C LEU A 235 -16.82 -0.78 -10.53
N LEU A 236 -16.14 0.35 -10.72
CA LEU A 236 -15.51 1.08 -9.60
C LEU A 236 -16.51 1.86 -8.75
N ASP A 237 -17.75 2.05 -9.19
CA ASP A 237 -18.84 2.53 -8.33
C ASP A 237 -19.25 1.38 -7.39
N ARG A 238 -18.98 1.53 -6.09
CA ARG A 238 -19.23 0.49 -5.08
C ARG A 238 -20.39 0.87 -4.18
N ASN A 239 -21.22 -0.12 -3.85
CA ASN A 239 -22.28 0.05 -2.87
C ASN A 239 -21.75 -0.04 -1.41
N ASP A 240 -22.60 0.21 -0.43
CA ASP A 240 -22.27 0.21 1.01
C ASP A 240 -21.74 -1.15 1.52
N ARG A 241 -21.94 -2.23 0.76
CA ARG A 241 -21.40 -3.56 1.04
C ARG A 241 -20.12 -3.86 0.30
N GLY A 242 -19.62 -2.92 -0.48
CA GLY A 242 -18.36 -3.00 -1.21
C GLY A 242 -18.41 -3.79 -2.53
N PHE A 243 -19.59 -4.14 -3.04
CA PHE A 243 -19.77 -4.70 -4.39
C PHE A 243 -19.96 -3.59 -5.41
N SER A 244 -19.68 -3.85 -6.70
CA SER A 244 -20.01 -2.88 -7.76
C SER A 244 -21.51 -2.59 -7.78
N ASP A 245 -21.91 -1.31 -7.80
CA ASP A 245 -23.31 -0.92 -7.93
C ASP A 245 -23.91 -1.32 -9.28
N TYR A 246 -23.08 -1.22 -10.33
CA TYR A 246 -23.49 -1.44 -11.71
C TYR A 246 -22.70 -2.61 -12.31
N PRO A 247 -23.28 -3.83 -12.36
CA PRO A 247 -22.67 -4.94 -13.07
C PRO A 247 -22.54 -4.63 -14.56
N VAL A 248 -21.41 -5.00 -15.15
CA VAL A 248 -21.11 -4.78 -16.56
C VAL A 248 -21.24 -6.09 -17.32
N LYS A 249 -21.88 -6.06 -18.50
CA LYS A 249 -21.98 -7.24 -19.37
C LYS A 249 -20.60 -7.60 -19.91
N ALA A 250 -20.20 -8.87 -19.76
CA ALA A 250 -18.95 -9.37 -20.31
C ALA A 250 -19.07 -9.56 -21.83
N ASP A 251 -17.99 -9.30 -22.56
CA ASP A 251 -17.87 -9.71 -23.96
C ASP A 251 -17.79 -11.24 -24.09
N THR A 252 -17.89 -11.74 -25.32
CA THR A 252 -17.96 -13.18 -25.59
C THR A 252 -16.70 -13.92 -25.11
N ASP A 253 -15.53 -13.31 -25.24
CA ASP A 253 -14.26 -13.93 -24.94
C ASP A 253 -14.01 -13.96 -23.44
N MET A 254 -14.30 -12.83 -22.78
CA MET A 254 -14.26 -12.72 -21.33
C MET A 254 -15.26 -13.65 -20.67
N LYS A 255 -16.50 -13.73 -21.21
CA LYS A 255 -17.53 -14.67 -20.74
C LYS A 255 -17.00 -16.10 -20.72
N ARG A 256 -16.45 -16.56 -21.84
CA ARG A 256 -15.89 -17.94 -21.95
C ARG A 256 -14.78 -18.19 -20.95
N TYR A 257 -13.89 -17.22 -20.78
CA TYR A 257 -12.79 -17.36 -19.85
C TYR A 257 -13.26 -17.37 -18.40
N VAL A 258 -14.10 -16.41 -17.98
CA VAL A 258 -14.61 -16.32 -16.61
C VAL A 258 -15.44 -17.55 -16.25
N ALA A 259 -16.36 -17.98 -17.12
CA ALA A 259 -17.15 -19.19 -16.89
C ALA A 259 -16.28 -20.45 -16.72
N LYS A 260 -15.17 -20.55 -17.48
CA LYS A 260 -14.20 -21.65 -17.33
C LYS A 260 -13.44 -21.56 -16.03
N ALA A 261 -12.95 -20.37 -15.66
CA ALA A 261 -12.14 -20.13 -14.46
C ALA A 261 -12.94 -20.32 -13.17
N LEU A 262 -14.19 -19.84 -13.15
CA LEU A 262 -15.07 -19.95 -11.97
C LEU A 262 -15.93 -21.23 -11.96
N LYS A 263 -15.67 -22.16 -12.87
CA LYS A 263 -16.45 -23.41 -12.99
C LYS A 263 -16.37 -24.24 -11.71
N GLY A 264 -17.53 -24.58 -11.18
CA GLY A 264 -17.66 -25.42 -9.98
C GLY A 264 -17.50 -24.67 -8.67
N LEU A 265 -17.31 -23.33 -8.69
CA LEU A 265 -17.36 -22.54 -7.47
C LEU A 265 -18.80 -22.44 -6.97
N SER A 266 -18.97 -22.48 -5.67
CA SER A 266 -20.19 -22.18 -4.96
C SER A 266 -19.93 -20.99 -4.02
N ILE A 267 -20.83 -20.00 -4.05
CA ILE A 267 -20.72 -18.83 -3.18
C ILE A 267 -21.72 -18.99 -2.03
N PRO A 268 -21.24 -19.28 -0.81
CA PRO A 268 -22.14 -19.58 0.35
C PRO A 268 -23.11 -18.43 0.65
N GLN A 269 -22.70 -17.18 0.42
CA GLN A 269 -23.47 -15.97 0.69
C GLN A 269 -24.24 -15.44 -0.53
N ALA A 270 -24.44 -16.25 -1.58
CA ALA A 270 -25.08 -15.82 -2.83
C ALA A 270 -26.42 -15.12 -2.62
N GLY A 271 -27.30 -15.64 -1.75
CA GLY A 271 -28.60 -15.03 -1.45
C GLY A 271 -28.48 -13.62 -0.86
N ALA A 272 -27.52 -13.39 0.03
CA ALA A 272 -27.27 -12.07 0.60
C ALA A 272 -26.74 -11.08 -0.44
N ILE A 273 -25.88 -11.54 -1.37
CA ILE A 273 -25.39 -10.72 -2.48
C ILE A 273 -26.53 -10.39 -3.43
N ASN A 274 -27.30 -11.38 -3.86
CA ASN A 274 -28.43 -11.21 -4.78
C ASN A 274 -29.49 -10.24 -4.25
N SER A 275 -29.71 -10.20 -2.93
CA SER A 275 -30.65 -9.26 -2.30
C SER A 275 -30.24 -7.79 -2.50
N LEU A 276 -28.95 -7.47 -2.67
CA LEU A 276 -28.47 -6.12 -2.97
C LEU A 276 -28.91 -5.62 -4.35
N TYR A 277 -29.28 -6.54 -5.24
CA TYR A 277 -29.69 -6.26 -6.62
C TYR A 277 -31.17 -6.58 -6.88
N GLY A 278 -32.01 -6.36 -5.87
CA GLY A 278 -33.46 -6.58 -5.98
C GLY A 278 -33.86 -8.04 -6.14
N GLY A 279 -33.02 -8.98 -5.72
CA GLY A 279 -33.26 -10.42 -5.82
C GLY A 279 -32.88 -11.04 -7.17
N ARG A 280 -32.28 -10.26 -8.09
CA ARG A 280 -31.66 -10.79 -9.31
C ARG A 280 -30.52 -11.73 -8.95
N ASP A 281 -30.44 -12.87 -9.62
CA ASP A 281 -29.38 -13.85 -9.37
C ASP A 281 -28.05 -13.44 -10.04
N VAL A 282 -27.50 -12.31 -9.57
CA VAL A 282 -26.24 -11.75 -10.10
C VAL A 282 -25.03 -12.69 -9.84
N VAL A 283 -25.10 -13.51 -8.79
CA VAL A 283 -24.00 -14.43 -8.48
C VAL A 283 -23.90 -15.54 -9.53
N SER A 284 -25.01 -16.16 -9.91
CA SER A 284 -25.01 -17.14 -11.01
C SER A 284 -24.58 -16.50 -12.33
N GLU A 285 -25.03 -15.28 -12.62
CA GLU A 285 -24.61 -14.56 -13.83
C GLU A 285 -23.10 -14.27 -13.86
N VAL A 286 -22.48 -13.99 -12.70
CA VAL A 286 -21.02 -13.84 -12.57
C VAL A 286 -20.32 -15.17 -12.80
N LEU A 287 -20.77 -16.26 -12.15
CA LEU A 287 -20.15 -17.58 -12.28
C LEU A 287 -20.25 -18.14 -13.71
N GLU A 288 -21.32 -17.80 -14.42
CA GLU A 288 -21.48 -18.10 -15.84
C GLU A 288 -20.73 -17.14 -16.78
N GLY A 289 -20.08 -16.13 -16.22
CA GLY A 289 -19.34 -15.10 -16.96
C GLY A 289 -20.22 -14.15 -17.77
N ASN A 290 -21.53 -14.10 -17.53
CA ASN A 290 -22.46 -13.24 -18.26
C ASN A 290 -22.24 -11.76 -17.94
N ILE A 291 -21.89 -11.49 -16.67
CA ILE A 291 -21.58 -10.15 -16.15
C ILE A 291 -20.29 -10.17 -15.35
N LEU A 292 -19.68 -9.00 -15.22
CA LEU A 292 -18.64 -8.72 -14.25
C LEU A 292 -19.24 -7.91 -13.10
N LEU A 293 -18.83 -8.26 -11.90
CA LEU A 293 -19.20 -7.62 -10.65
C LEU A 293 -18.01 -7.71 -9.69
N LEU A 294 -17.43 -6.60 -9.27
CA LEU A 294 -16.32 -6.64 -8.34
C LEU A 294 -16.81 -7.06 -6.94
N PRO A 295 -16.24 -8.11 -6.36
CA PRO A 295 -16.61 -8.53 -5.01
C PRO A 295 -15.99 -7.60 -3.96
N SER A 296 -16.58 -7.59 -2.76
CA SER A 296 -16.20 -6.69 -1.67
C SER A 296 -14.79 -6.90 -1.10
N ASN A 297 -14.15 -8.03 -1.41
CA ASN A 297 -12.80 -8.36 -1.00
C ASN A 297 -11.72 -8.00 -2.05
N LEU A 298 -12.10 -7.42 -3.20
CA LEU A 298 -11.15 -6.94 -4.20
C LEU A 298 -10.82 -5.46 -3.97
N PHE A 299 -9.58 -5.21 -3.59
CA PHE A 299 -9.01 -3.88 -3.37
C PHE A 299 -8.16 -3.49 -4.57
N ILE A 300 -8.35 -2.28 -5.10
CA ILE A 300 -7.61 -1.76 -6.24
C ILE A 300 -6.87 -0.50 -5.78
N TRP A 301 -5.56 -0.60 -5.61
CA TRP A 301 -4.74 0.50 -5.16
C TRP A 301 -3.77 0.94 -6.24
N ALA A 302 -3.43 2.22 -6.27
CA ALA A 302 -2.55 2.74 -7.30
C ALA A 302 -1.56 3.76 -6.76
N THR A 303 -0.42 3.91 -7.46
CA THR A 303 0.50 5.02 -7.27
C THR A 303 0.40 6.00 -8.43
N MET A 304 0.63 7.28 -8.12
CA MET A 304 0.65 8.35 -9.11
C MET A 304 1.78 9.32 -8.79
N ASN A 305 2.67 9.55 -9.75
CA ASN A 305 3.60 10.68 -9.72
C ASN A 305 2.90 11.91 -10.29
N THR A 306 3.11 13.05 -9.66
CA THR A 306 2.52 14.32 -10.12
C THR A 306 3.42 15.09 -11.07
N SER A 307 4.71 14.74 -11.16
CA SER A 307 5.79 15.51 -11.78
C SER A 307 6.08 15.27 -13.26
N ASP A 308 5.60 14.18 -13.84
CA ASP A 308 6.01 13.80 -15.20
C ASP A 308 5.27 14.61 -16.28
N GLN A 309 6.00 15.12 -17.27
CA GLN A 309 5.45 15.93 -18.37
C GLN A 309 4.64 15.11 -19.39
N SER A 310 4.81 13.79 -19.42
CA SER A 310 4.13 12.87 -20.36
C SER A 310 2.97 12.11 -19.72
N LEU A 311 2.24 12.74 -18.78
CA LEU A 311 1.14 12.12 -18.09
C LEU A 311 -0.20 12.31 -18.81
N PHE A 312 -1.02 11.27 -18.79
CA PHE A 312 -2.40 11.38 -19.21
C PHE A 312 -3.23 12.05 -18.10
N PRO A 313 -4.06 13.05 -18.42
CA PRO A 313 -4.94 13.65 -17.44
C PRO A 313 -5.99 12.63 -16.99
N ILE A 314 -6.16 12.51 -15.68
CA ILE A 314 -7.24 11.71 -15.10
C ILE A 314 -8.48 12.59 -15.01
N ASP A 315 -9.57 12.18 -15.66
CA ASP A 315 -10.82 12.93 -15.66
C ASP A 315 -11.53 12.91 -14.29
N SER A 316 -12.48 13.82 -14.12
CA SER A 316 -13.20 14.00 -12.84
C SER A 316 -14.11 12.81 -12.50
N ALA A 317 -14.65 12.14 -13.53
CA ALA A 317 -15.50 10.97 -13.32
C ALA A 317 -14.69 9.77 -12.81
N PHE A 318 -13.46 9.61 -13.29
CA PHE A 318 -12.52 8.63 -12.76
C PHE A 318 -12.09 8.98 -11.34
N LYS A 319 -11.73 10.26 -11.11
CA LYS A 319 -11.24 10.73 -9.80
C LYS A 319 -12.21 10.49 -8.65
N ARG A 320 -13.50 10.67 -8.86
CA ARG A 320 -14.53 10.53 -7.81
C ARG A 320 -14.72 9.11 -7.28
N ARG A 321 -14.21 8.10 -7.98
CA ARG A 321 -14.33 6.68 -7.61
C ARG A 321 -13.17 6.18 -6.76
N TRP A 322 -12.22 7.08 -6.44
CA TRP A 322 -11.02 6.75 -5.70
C TRP A 322 -10.89 7.59 -4.46
N ASP A 323 -10.42 6.98 -3.40
CA ASP A 323 -9.86 7.69 -2.26
C ASP A 323 -8.45 8.16 -2.58
N TRP A 324 -8.11 9.37 -2.14
CA TRP A 324 -6.84 10.01 -2.48
C TRP A 324 -5.98 10.18 -1.24
N SER A 325 -4.80 9.59 -1.25
CA SER A 325 -3.81 9.71 -0.18
C SER A 325 -2.60 10.50 -0.65
N TYR A 326 -2.48 11.72 -0.16
CA TYR A 326 -1.30 12.54 -0.43
C TYR A 326 -0.10 12.02 0.36
N MET A 327 1.03 11.84 -0.34
CA MET A 327 2.31 11.42 0.23
C MET A 327 3.24 12.64 0.34
N PRO A 328 3.29 13.31 1.50
CA PRO A 328 4.11 14.49 1.67
C PRO A 328 5.59 14.17 1.61
N ILE A 329 6.37 15.15 1.18
CA ILE A 329 7.82 15.10 1.32
C ILE A 329 8.15 15.28 2.79
N SER A 330 8.80 14.29 3.40
CA SER A 330 9.16 14.30 4.81
C SER A 330 10.50 13.61 5.04
N ASP A 331 11.15 13.97 6.14
CA ASP A 331 12.36 13.30 6.58
C ASP A 331 12.03 11.86 7.03
N ALA A 332 12.61 10.88 6.34
CA ALA A 332 12.47 9.48 6.72
C ALA A 332 13.40 9.08 7.89
N LYS A 333 14.14 10.03 8.46
CA LYS A 333 15.04 9.85 9.61
C LYS A 333 16.06 8.69 9.43
N LYS A 334 16.54 8.50 8.19
CA LYS A 334 17.55 7.48 7.88
C LYS A 334 18.98 7.98 8.03
N GLY A 335 19.19 9.30 8.23
CA GLY A 335 20.51 9.91 8.33
C GLY A 335 21.37 9.71 7.07
N TYR A 336 20.76 9.81 5.89
CA TYR A 336 21.52 9.70 4.65
C TYR A 336 22.44 10.91 4.47
N VAL A 337 23.65 10.66 3.99
CA VAL A 337 24.64 11.70 3.69
C VAL A 337 25.06 11.61 2.23
N ILE A 338 25.30 12.76 1.61
CA ILE A 338 25.93 12.88 0.30
C ILE A 338 27.43 12.96 0.53
N ASP A 339 28.22 12.12 -0.11
CA ASP A 339 29.69 12.16 -0.05
C ASP A 339 30.23 12.66 -1.39
N VAL A 340 30.81 13.86 -1.37
CA VAL A 340 31.46 14.46 -2.55
C VAL A 340 32.89 14.78 -2.14
N ALA A 341 33.85 14.10 -2.75
CA ALA A 341 35.28 14.32 -2.55
C ALA A 341 35.74 14.32 -1.07
N GLY A 342 35.11 13.46 -0.25
CA GLY A 342 35.41 13.33 1.18
C GLY A 342 34.69 14.35 2.07
N SER A 343 33.96 15.29 1.48
CA SER A 343 33.03 16.18 2.21
C SER A 343 31.65 15.55 2.31
N ARG A 344 31.08 15.55 3.51
CA ARG A 344 29.77 14.96 3.77
C ARG A 344 28.75 16.03 4.03
N TYR A 345 27.59 15.90 3.37
CA TYR A 345 26.45 16.81 3.48
C TYR A 345 25.20 16.03 3.86
N ASP A 346 24.39 16.60 4.72
CA ASP A 346 23.11 15.99 5.11
C ASP A 346 22.13 15.98 3.93
N TRP A 347 21.60 14.80 3.63
CA TRP A 347 20.66 14.60 2.51
C TRP A 347 19.36 15.33 2.72
N TRP A 348 18.82 15.37 3.96
CA TRP A 348 17.55 16.03 4.21
C TRP A 348 17.68 17.55 4.12
N GLN A 349 18.72 18.13 4.68
CA GLN A 349 18.99 19.56 4.55
C GLN A 349 19.12 19.99 3.08
N PHE A 350 19.83 19.17 2.27
CA PHE A 350 19.90 19.41 0.82
C PHE A 350 18.51 19.40 0.18
N LEU A 351 17.67 18.40 0.51
CA LEU A 351 16.31 18.29 -0.04
C LEU A 351 15.44 19.49 0.34
N GLU A 352 15.50 19.96 1.58
CA GLU A 352 14.74 21.13 2.01
C GLU A 352 15.12 22.38 1.20
N GLU A 353 16.41 22.63 1.02
CA GLU A 353 16.88 23.82 0.30
C GLU A 353 16.61 23.73 -1.21
N ILE A 354 16.87 22.60 -1.82
CA ILE A 354 16.61 22.44 -3.27
C ILE A 354 15.11 22.48 -3.57
N ASN A 355 14.25 21.90 -2.72
CA ASN A 355 12.80 21.94 -2.91
C ASN A 355 12.23 23.36 -2.75
N LYS A 356 12.75 24.17 -1.84
CA LYS A 356 12.42 25.63 -1.78
C LYS A 356 12.80 26.33 -3.07
N LYS A 357 13.97 26.01 -3.61
CA LYS A 357 14.45 26.62 -4.87
C LYS A 357 13.61 26.17 -6.06
N ILE A 358 13.25 24.89 -6.14
CA ILE A 358 12.34 24.36 -7.16
C ILE A 358 11.02 25.13 -7.13
N GLU A 359 10.41 25.24 -5.96
CA GLU A 359 9.13 25.93 -5.76
C GLU A 359 9.22 27.40 -6.22
N SER A 360 10.22 28.13 -5.73
CA SER A 360 10.39 29.55 -6.06
C SER A 360 10.67 29.82 -7.54
N THR A 361 11.30 28.89 -8.26
CA THR A 361 11.67 29.05 -9.67
C THR A 361 10.58 28.54 -10.60
N THR A 362 9.99 27.37 -10.31
CA THR A 362 9.04 26.69 -11.20
C THR A 362 7.59 26.96 -10.86
N ASN A 363 7.32 27.48 -9.67
CA ASN A 363 5.98 27.61 -9.08
C ASN A 363 5.19 26.29 -9.13
N SER A 364 5.90 25.16 -9.03
CA SER A 364 5.33 23.81 -9.08
C SER A 364 5.83 22.96 -7.93
N GLU A 365 4.90 22.39 -7.17
CA GLU A 365 5.22 21.43 -6.13
C GLU A 365 5.55 20.04 -6.70
N ASP A 366 5.08 19.77 -7.91
CA ASP A 366 5.16 18.46 -8.54
C ASP A 366 6.61 18.08 -8.90
N LYS A 367 7.45 19.08 -9.20
CA LYS A 367 8.86 18.89 -9.54
C LYS A 367 9.78 18.69 -8.34
N LYS A 368 9.27 18.77 -7.12
CA LYS A 368 10.04 18.56 -5.88
C LYS A 368 10.52 17.11 -5.76
N LEU A 369 11.56 16.93 -4.96
CA LEU A 369 12.20 15.65 -4.71
C LEU A 369 11.79 15.09 -3.34
N GLY A 370 11.37 13.83 -3.29
CA GLY A 370 11.13 13.12 -2.05
C GLY A 370 12.40 12.46 -1.49
N TYR A 371 12.34 12.05 -0.21
CA TYR A 371 13.51 11.52 0.51
C TYR A 371 14.16 10.30 -0.19
N PHE A 372 13.36 9.44 -0.80
CA PHE A 372 13.82 8.21 -1.47
C PHE A 372 14.06 8.39 -2.98
N PHE A 373 14.15 9.62 -3.45
CA PHE A 373 14.49 9.89 -4.85
C PHE A 373 15.85 9.32 -5.23
N CYS A 374 16.80 9.40 -4.29
CA CYS A 374 18.12 8.80 -4.42
C CYS A 374 18.30 7.70 -3.37
N LYS A 375 18.77 6.53 -3.80
CA LYS A 375 19.02 5.39 -2.91
C LYS A 375 20.44 5.47 -2.36
N ALA A 376 20.55 5.53 -1.02
CA ALA A 376 21.84 5.45 -0.33
C ALA A 376 22.28 3.99 -0.16
N HIS A 377 23.56 3.74 -0.28
CA HIS A 377 24.21 2.48 0.03
C HIS A 377 24.95 2.62 1.36
N GLY A 378 24.57 1.85 2.38
CA GLY A 378 25.13 2.01 3.72
C GLY A 378 24.91 3.39 4.34
N GLY A 379 23.82 4.07 3.98
CA GLY A 379 23.53 5.44 4.43
C GLY A 379 24.25 6.54 3.63
N VAL A 380 25.09 6.19 2.65
CA VAL A 380 25.87 7.15 1.87
C VAL A 380 25.38 7.18 0.42
N ILE A 381 25.19 8.38 -0.11
CA ILE A 381 24.93 8.70 -1.51
C ILE A 381 26.27 9.14 -2.11
N SER A 382 26.85 8.35 -3.00
CA SER A 382 28.10 8.69 -3.66
C SER A 382 27.94 9.89 -4.60
N ALA A 383 29.03 10.62 -4.85
CA ALA A 383 29.04 11.74 -5.81
C ALA A 383 28.50 11.35 -7.17
N GLU A 384 28.91 10.20 -7.70
CA GLU A 384 28.44 9.68 -8.99
C GLU A 384 26.92 9.45 -8.98
N THR A 385 26.38 8.81 -7.93
CA THR A 385 24.93 8.56 -7.79
C THR A 385 24.16 9.87 -7.64
N PHE A 386 24.71 10.82 -6.86
CA PHE A 386 24.11 12.13 -6.68
C PHE A 386 24.04 12.92 -7.99
N VAL A 387 25.16 13.02 -8.70
CA VAL A 387 25.21 13.75 -9.98
C VAL A 387 24.35 13.06 -11.03
N GLY A 388 24.50 11.74 -11.19
CA GLY A 388 23.81 11.00 -12.24
C GLY A 388 22.29 10.91 -12.06
N LYS A 389 21.77 11.07 -10.84
CA LYS A 389 20.34 11.03 -10.58
C LYS A 389 19.76 12.39 -10.21
N VAL A 390 20.30 13.02 -9.18
CA VAL A 390 19.72 14.24 -8.62
C VAL A 390 20.03 15.45 -9.49
N VAL A 391 21.32 15.68 -9.76
CA VAL A 391 21.74 16.84 -10.55
C VAL A 391 21.24 16.72 -11.99
N PHE A 392 21.28 15.51 -12.57
CA PHE A 392 20.73 15.27 -13.90
C PHE A 392 19.25 15.58 -13.97
N TYR A 393 18.45 15.14 -12.99
CA TYR A 393 17.03 15.47 -12.92
C TYR A 393 16.79 16.97 -12.79
N LEU A 394 17.52 17.64 -11.89
CA LEU A 394 17.42 19.09 -11.73
C LEU A 394 17.76 19.83 -13.02
N TRP A 395 18.80 19.38 -13.71
CA TRP A 395 19.25 19.97 -14.97
C TRP A 395 18.27 19.79 -16.12
N ASN A 396 17.83 18.53 -16.33
CA ASN A 396 17.10 18.13 -17.53
C ASN A 396 15.58 18.27 -17.40
N ASP A 397 15.02 18.05 -16.20
CA ASP A 397 13.57 17.97 -16.01
C ASP A 397 13.00 19.15 -15.22
N VAL A 398 13.79 19.71 -14.30
CA VAL A 398 13.29 20.80 -13.43
C VAL A 398 13.58 22.16 -14.05
N PHE A 399 14.84 22.46 -14.37
CA PHE A 399 15.31 23.79 -14.73
C PHE A 399 15.59 23.99 -16.23
N LYS A 400 15.31 23.00 -17.05
CA LYS A 400 15.59 23.04 -18.51
C LYS A 400 14.92 24.23 -19.23
N ASP A 401 13.64 24.46 -18.89
CA ASP A 401 12.81 25.45 -19.58
C ASP A 401 12.79 26.81 -18.86
N PHE A 402 13.48 26.90 -17.75
CA PHE A 402 13.66 28.15 -17.03
C PHE A 402 15.04 28.70 -17.39
N ASP A 403 15.11 29.93 -17.90
CA ASP A 403 16.38 30.65 -18.00
C ASP A 403 16.98 30.65 -16.60
N LEU A 404 17.94 29.78 -16.40
CA LEU A 404 18.49 29.32 -15.11
C LEU A 404 18.98 30.56 -14.33
N VAL A 405 18.04 31.22 -13.71
CA VAL A 405 18.25 32.39 -12.87
C VAL A 405 18.72 31.92 -11.52
N GLY A 406 20.02 31.96 -11.30
CA GLY A 406 20.61 31.82 -10.00
C GLY A 406 21.77 30.84 -9.90
N PRO A 407 22.53 30.90 -8.81
CA PRO A 407 23.90 30.38 -8.69
C PRO A 407 24.02 28.83 -8.62
N ILE A 408 22.95 28.07 -8.86
CA ILE A 408 23.03 26.59 -8.74
C ILE A 408 23.95 25.99 -9.83
N PHE A 409 23.97 26.61 -11.02
CA PHE A 409 24.75 26.12 -12.15
C PHE A 409 25.70 27.19 -12.71
N ASP A 410 26.05 28.19 -11.90
CA ASP A 410 27.03 29.19 -12.29
C ASP A 410 28.46 28.68 -12.02
N ASP A 411 29.33 28.91 -12.99
CA ASP A 411 30.76 28.69 -12.84
C ASP A 411 31.37 29.84 -12.07
N THR A 412 31.59 29.62 -10.77
CA THR A 412 32.17 30.67 -9.88
C THR A 412 33.67 30.85 -10.09
N VAL A 413 34.35 29.98 -10.83
CA VAL A 413 35.78 30.01 -11.07
C VAL A 413 36.12 30.66 -12.39
N GLU A 414 35.48 30.26 -13.48
CA GLU A 414 35.78 30.78 -14.83
C GLU A 414 34.78 31.84 -15.30
N GLY A 415 33.70 32.01 -14.58
CA GLY A 415 32.60 32.90 -14.98
C GLY A 415 31.78 32.32 -16.12
N GLY A 416 30.45 32.41 -15.99
CA GLY A 416 29.54 31.89 -16.99
C GLY A 416 28.76 30.68 -16.49
N ARG A 417 28.20 29.87 -17.39
CA ARG A 417 27.33 28.75 -17.10
C ARG A 417 28.05 27.41 -17.18
N LEU A 418 27.96 26.60 -16.16
CA LEU A 418 28.47 25.22 -16.20
C LEU A 418 27.72 24.40 -17.26
N THR A 419 28.44 23.59 -18.04
CA THR A 419 27.83 22.52 -18.84
C THR A 419 27.64 21.28 -17.96
N PHE A 420 26.66 20.45 -18.28
CA PHE A 420 26.47 19.19 -17.53
C PHE A 420 27.73 18.30 -17.58
N ALA A 421 28.40 18.25 -18.70
CA ALA A 421 29.65 17.50 -18.84
C ALA A 421 30.76 18.01 -17.90
N LYS A 422 30.94 19.34 -17.80
CA LYS A 422 31.91 19.96 -16.88
C LYS A 422 31.50 19.65 -15.43
N PHE A 423 30.22 19.82 -15.11
CA PHE A 423 29.68 19.51 -13.80
C PHE A 423 29.92 18.04 -13.40
N TYR A 424 29.62 17.09 -14.32
CA TYR A 424 29.82 15.67 -14.11
C TYR A 424 31.29 15.34 -13.84
N THR A 425 32.18 15.86 -14.67
CA THR A 425 33.64 15.62 -14.59
C THR A 425 34.22 16.18 -13.29
N GLU A 426 33.84 17.40 -12.94
CA GLU A 426 34.36 18.07 -11.73
C GLU A 426 33.78 17.50 -10.44
N ALA A 427 32.50 17.14 -10.40
CA ALA A 427 31.87 16.54 -9.22
C ALA A 427 32.37 15.12 -8.94
N VAL A 428 32.62 14.33 -9.99
CA VAL A 428 33.11 12.96 -9.86
C VAL A 428 34.63 12.91 -9.68
N SER A 429 35.36 13.87 -10.25
CA SER A 429 36.83 13.86 -10.29
C SER A 429 37.47 14.89 -9.36
N TYR A 430 36.82 16.01 -9.00
CA TYR A 430 37.45 17.10 -8.22
C TYR A 430 36.47 17.95 -7.36
N THR A 431 37.01 18.52 -6.35
CA THR A 431 36.64 19.09 -5.08
C THR A 431 36.01 20.50 -5.06
N HIS A 432 35.40 21.01 -6.09
CA HIS A 432 34.91 22.39 -6.11
C HIS A 432 33.42 22.56 -6.45
N LEU A 433 32.58 21.66 -5.95
CA LEU A 433 31.15 21.88 -5.97
C LEU A 433 30.76 22.80 -4.81
N THR A 434 30.52 24.06 -5.11
CA THR A 434 29.72 24.90 -4.22
C THR A 434 28.26 24.49 -4.33
N LEU A 435 27.89 23.40 -3.66
CA LEU A 435 26.49 23.12 -3.39
C LEU A 435 25.95 24.35 -2.63
N PRO A 436 24.75 24.86 -2.99
CA PRO A 436 24.21 26.05 -2.34
C PRO A 436 24.19 25.85 -0.84
N THR A 437 24.94 26.67 -0.13
CA THR A 437 25.09 26.82 1.31
C THR A 437 24.55 25.68 2.18
N ILE A 438 25.10 24.50 2.02
CA ILE A 438 24.82 23.36 2.89
C ILE A 438 26.01 23.27 3.84
N TYR A 439 25.77 23.47 5.12
CA TYR A 439 26.79 23.33 6.14
C TYR A 439 27.27 21.87 6.15
N SER A 440 28.59 21.67 6.12
CA SER A 440 29.20 20.35 6.35
C SER A 440 28.85 19.88 7.75
N VAL A 441 28.46 18.63 7.89
CA VAL A 441 28.21 17.94 9.15
C VAL A 441 29.53 17.64 9.85
#